data_b18b0937770eea36cb5c48d0bcc10365
#
_entry.id   b18b0937770eea36cb5c48d0bcc10365
#
_cell.length_a   1.000
_cell.length_b   1.000
_cell.length_c   1.000
_cell.angle_alpha   90.00
_cell.angle_beta   90.00
_cell.angle_gamma   90.00
#
_symmetry.space_group_name_H-M   'P 1'
#
loop_
_entity.id
_entity.type
_entity.pdbx_description
1 polymer ?
#
loop_
_entity_poly.entity_id
_entity_poly.type
_entity_poly.pdbx_seq_one_letter_code
_entity_poly.pdbx_strand_id
1 'polypeptide(L)' 'MIYKVLRIDEQMYGCEELPADQPLLCDVVLKSPDGVHRVLPYPDAELRALGIEEGSTVMLDADGTMKKM' A
#
# COMPACT_ATOMS: atom_id res chain seq x y z
N MET A 1 -9.07 8.52 -7.60
CA MET A 1 -9.69 8.78 -6.30
C MET A 1 -8.61 9.00 -5.26
N ILE A 2 -8.76 9.98 -4.41
CA ILE A 2 -7.73 10.36 -3.44
C ILE A 2 -7.98 9.65 -2.11
N TYR A 3 -6.91 9.10 -1.53
CA TYR A 3 -6.95 8.41 -0.24
C TYR A 3 -5.84 8.91 0.66
N LYS A 4 -6.05 8.79 1.95
CA LYS A 4 -5.01 9.05 2.94
C LYS A 4 -4.49 7.72 3.46
N VAL A 5 -3.17 7.58 3.53
CA VAL A 5 -2.54 6.39 4.09
C VAL A 5 -2.58 6.50 5.61
N LEU A 6 -3.35 5.63 6.24
CA LEU A 6 -3.44 5.60 7.70
C LEU A 6 -2.32 4.77 8.29
N ARG A 7 -1.99 3.67 7.63
CA ARG A 7 -1.06 2.69 8.17
C ARG A 7 -0.51 1.80 7.04
N ILE A 8 0.71 1.36 7.20
CA ILE A 8 1.33 0.40 6.30
C ILE A 8 1.84 -0.75 7.16
N ASP A 9 1.31 -1.95 6.92
CA ASP A 9 1.70 -3.16 7.65
C ASP A 9 2.46 -4.10 6.72
N GLU A 10 3.59 -4.61 7.18
CA GLU A 10 4.30 -5.63 6.44
C GLU A 10 3.55 -6.96 6.55
N GLN A 11 3.38 -7.63 5.40
CA GLN A 11 2.81 -8.96 5.40
C GLN A 11 3.84 -9.95 5.92
N MET A 12 3.46 -10.69 6.95
CA MET A 12 4.33 -11.71 7.51
C MET A 12 3.90 -13.07 6.96
N TYR A 13 4.86 -13.77 6.38
CA TYR A 13 4.63 -15.10 5.80
C TYR A 13 4.87 -16.22 6.79
N GLY A 14 5.05 -15.90 8.05
CA GLY A 14 5.32 -16.90 9.09
C GLY A 14 6.64 -17.60 8.88
N CYS A 15 6.60 -18.95 8.91
CA CYS A 15 7.80 -19.77 8.71
C CYS A 15 8.03 -20.14 7.26
N GLU A 16 7.17 -19.69 6.36
CA GLU A 16 7.30 -20.01 4.95
C GLU A 16 8.23 -19.01 4.28
N GLU A 17 9.14 -19.51 3.45
CA GLU A 17 9.99 -18.65 2.67
C GLU A 17 9.22 -18.03 1.53
N LEU A 18 9.44 -16.74 1.31
CA LEU A 18 8.91 -16.08 0.13
C LEU A 18 9.50 -16.71 -1.12
N PRO A 19 8.67 -17.06 -2.12
CA PRO A 19 9.21 -17.45 -3.40
C PRO A 19 10.13 -16.34 -3.94
N ALA A 20 11.27 -16.73 -4.48
CA ALA A 20 12.29 -15.77 -4.90
C ALA A 20 11.81 -14.81 -6.00
N ASP A 21 10.76 -15.16 -6.70
CA ASP A 21 10.20 -14.39 -7.81
C ASP A 21 9.00 -13.51 -7.39
N GLN A 22 8.62 -13.53 -6.11
CA GLN A 22 7.51 -12.71 -5.64
C GLN A 22 8.00 -11.51 -4.85
N PRO A 23 7.44 -10.32 -5.10
CA PRO A 23 7.80 -9.14 -4.33
C PRO A 23 7.24 -9.22 -2.91
N LEU A 24 7.93 -8.57 -1.98
CA LEU A 24 7.41 -8.38 -0.64
C LEU A 24 6.27 -7.37 -0.71
N LEU A 25 5.09 -7.79 -0.24
CA LEU A 25 3.91 -6.93 -0.23
C LEU A 25 3.66 -6.37 1.16
N CYS A 26 3.16 -5.14 1.19
CA CYS A 26 2.70 -4.51 2.41
C CYS A 26 1.20 -4.26 2.30
N ASP A 27 0.48 -4.38 3.42
CA ASP A 27 -0.93 -4.01 3.47
C ASP A 27 -1.03 -2.51 3.77
N VAL A 28 -1.51 -1.75 2.80
CA VAL A 28 -1.67 -0.31 2.93
C VAL A 28 -3.11 -0.02 3.33
N VAL A 29 -3.30 0.50 4.53
CA VAL A 29 -4.62 0.89 5.02
C VAL A 29 -4.91 2.31 4.55
N LEU A 30 -5.92 2.45 3.72
CA LEU A 30 -6.31 3.71 3.11
C LEU A 30 -7.65 4.18 3.67
N LYS A 31 -7.82 5.49 3.75
CA LYS A 31 -9.08 6.09 4.12
C LYS A 31 -9.51 7.07 3.04
N SER A 32 -10.72 6.88 2.52
CA SER A 32 -11.29 7.82 1.55
C SER A 32 -11.83 9.07 2.26
N PRO A 33 -12.09 10.16 1.50
CA PRO A 33 -12.72 11.35 2.08
C PRO A 33 -14.08 11.08 2.70
N ASP A 34 -14.75 10.01 2.27
CA ASP A 34 -16.06 9.61 2.80
C ASP A 34 -15.94 8.87 4.14
N GLY A 35 -14.73 8.59 4.60
CA GLY A 35 -14.51 7.86 5.83
C GLY A 35 -14.48 6.33 5.66
N VAL A 36 -14.50 5.84 4.43
CA VAL A 36 -14.43 4.41 4.15
C VAL A 36 -12.98 3.93 4.21
N HIS A 37 -12.75 2.88 4.99
CA HIS A 37 -11.43 2.27 5.10
C HIS A 37 -11.27 1.19 4.04
N ARG A 38 -10.07 1.11 3.49
CA ARG A 38 -9.74 0.11 2.48
C ARG A 38 -8.32 -0.39 2.71
N VAL A 39 -8.11 -1.69 2.58
CA VAL A 39 -6.79 -2.29 2.67
C VAL A 39 -6.39 -2.78 1.29
N LEU A 40 -5.23 -2.37 0.83
CA LEU A 40 -4.71 -2.72 -0.48
C LEU A 40 -3.31 -3.30 -0.34
N PRO A 41 -3.07 -4.54 -0.79
CA PRO A 41 -1.71 -5.05 -0.83
C PRO A 41 -0.92 -4.35 -1.93
N TYR A 42 0.29 -3.91 -1.60
CA TYR A 42 1.12 -3.16 -2.55
C TYR A 42 2.59 -3.52 -2.33
N PRO A 43 3.40 -3.63 -3.41
CA PRO A 43 4.81 -3.96 -3.27
C PRO A 43 5.58 -2.93 -2.44
N ASP A 44 6.37 -3.39 -1.48
CA ASP A 44 7.17 -2.52 -0.63
C ASP A 44 8.14 -1.65 -1.46
N ALA A 45 8.75 -2.25 -2.49
CA ALA A 45 9.67 -1.53 -3.36
C ALA A 45 8.99 -0.35 -4.07
N GLU A 46 7.73 -0.51 -4.46
CA GLU A 46 6.96 0.56 -5.09
C GLU A 46 6.65 1.68 -4.10
N LEU A 47 6.29 1.31 -2.87
CA LEU A 47 6.02 2.29 -1.83
C LEU A 47 7.25 3.15 -1.54
N ARG A 48 8.41 2.52 -1.48
CA ARG A 48 9.67 3.22 -1.27
C ARG A 48 10.03 4.12 -2.44
N ALA A 49 9.87 3.61 -3.67
CA ALA A 49 10.15 4.36 -4.88
C ALA A 49 9.28 5.60 -5.01
N LEU A 50 8.01 5.49 -4.59
CA LEU A 50 7.06 6.59 -4.63
C LEU A 50 7.14 7.50 -3.40
N GLY A 51 7.87 7.08 -2.37
CA GLY A 51 7.97 7.85 -1.12
C GLY A 51 6.68 7.84 -0.31
N ILE A 52 5.88 6.80 -0.44
CA ILE A 52 4.60 6.68 0.29
C ILE A 52 4.87 6.15 1.69
N GLU A 53 4.32 6.84 2.68
CA GLU A 53 4.45 6.47 4.09
C GLU A 53 3.15 6.76 4.83
N GLU A 54 3.09 6.39 6.11
CA GLU A 54 1.93 6.68 6.95
C GLU A 54 1.70 8.19 7.01
N GLY A 55 0.46 8.60 6.80
CA GLY A 55 0.08 10.00 6.73
C GLY A 55 0.16 10.63 5.35
N SER A 56 0.70 9.90 4.37
CA SER A 56 0.76 10.40 2.99
C SER A 56 -0.61 10.43 2.34
N THR A 57 -0.79 11.38 1.43
CA THR A 57 -1.98 11.42 0.57
C THR A 57 -1.60 10.83 -0.78
N VAL A 58 -2.42 9.91 -1.26
CA VAL A 58 -2.16 9.17 -2.50
C VAL A 58 -3.36 9.19 -3.41
N MET A 59 -3.11 9.04 -4.71
CA MET A 59 -4.16 8.88 -5.69
C MET A 59 -4.13 7.43 -6.18
N LEU A 60 -5.30 6.81 -6.26
CA LEU A 60 -5.45 5.46 -6.75
C LEU A 60 -6.14 5.50 -8.11
N ASP A 61 -5.45 5.01 -9.14
CA ASP A 61 -5.98 4.92 -10.49
C ASP A 61 -6.93 3.72 -10.63
N ALA A 62 -7.70 3.73 -11.72
CA ALA A 62 -8.65 2.66 -11.98
C ALA A 62 -7.99 1.28 -12.13
N ASP A 63 -6.73 1.24 -12.52
CA ASP A 63 -5.97 0.00 -12.66
C ASP A 63 -5.32 -0.48 -11.35
N GLY A 64 -5.51 0.27 -10.27
CA GLY A 64 -4.94 -0.06 -8.98
C GLY A 64 -3.57 0.53 -8.73
N THR A 65 -3.06 1.38 -9.61
CA THR A 65 -1.78 2.04 -9.41
C THR A 65 -1.91 3.19 -8.42
N MET A 66 -1.03 3.20 -7.42
CA MET A 66 -1.00 4.23 -6.40
C MET A 66 0.06 5.28 -6.73
N LYS A 67 -0.29 6.54 -6.59
CA LYS A 67 0.64 7.66 -6.82
C LYS A 67 0.59 8.61 -5.63
N LYS A 68 1.75 9.07 -5.20
CA LYS A 68 1.84 10.05 -4.13
C LYS A 68 1.43 11.43 -4.66
N MET A 69 0.57 12.09 -3.92
CA MET A 69 0.14 13.45 -4.22
C MET A 69 1.16 14.47 -3.77
#